data_ca93ea613b12b8888dae751debe393a5
#
_entry.id   ca93ea613b12b8888dae751debe393a5
#
_cell.length_a   1.000
_cell.length_b   1.000
_cell.length_c   1.000
_cell.angle_alpha   90.00
_cell.angle_beta   90.00
_cell.angle_gamma   90.00
#
_symmetry.space_group_name_H-M   'P 1'
#
loop_
_entity.id
_entity.type
_entity.pdbx_description
1 polymer ?
#
loop_
_entity_poly.entity_id
_entity_poly.type
_entity_poly.pdbx_seq_one_letter_code
_entity_poly.pdbx_strand_id
1 'polypeptide(L)'
;MAAAPEPADRGADVTPAGPVDVLALLAQGQGFGVIAEQLGITVRAARLLLREAMDDLGAKNITHAVALAIATGLLPHDIATRTGDTHVR
;
A
#
# COMPACT_ATOMS: atom_id res chain seq x y z
N MET A 1 24.01 5.45 22.41
CA MET A 1 23.79 5.36 22.25
C MET A 1 23.15 5.13 21.80
N ALA A 2 23.04 5.05 21.57
CA ALA A 2 22.53 4.94 21.15
C ALA A 2 21.85 4.88 20.66
N ALA A 3 21.74 4.93 20.49
CA ALA A 3 21.12 4.91 20.06
C ALA A 3 20.67 4.79 19.37
N ALA A 4 20.85 4.84 19.09
CA ALA A 4 20.42 4.85 18.36
C ALA A 4 19.83 4.35 17.86
N PRO A 5 19.71 4.00 17.94
CA PRO A 5 19.06 3.52 17.26
C PRO A 5 17.95 3.60 17.22
N GLU A 6 17.70 3.77 17.85
CA GLU A 6 16.75 3.95 17.90
C GLU A 6 16.11 4.34 17.02
N PRO A 7 16.32 4.93 16.70
CA PRO A 7 15.56 5.46 15.69
C PRO A 7 15.55 4.55 14.64
N ALA A 8 16.50 4.04 14.53
CA ALA A 8 16.57 3.23 13.49
C ALA A 8 15.53 2.33 13.50
N ASP A 9 15.32 1.95 14.54
CA ASP A 9 14.36 1.11 14.57
C ASP A 9 13.23 1.65 14.12
N ARG A 10 13.12 2.73 14.41
CA ARG A 10 12.12 3.31 13.99
C ARG A 10 12.24 3.38 12.63
N GLY A 11 13.37 3.40 12.19
CA GLY A 11 13.53 3.44 10.83
C GLY A 11 12.86 2.31 10.19
N ALA A 12 12.91 1.23 10.79
CA ALA A 12 12.26 0.14 10.25
C ALA A 12 10.83 0.39 10.29
N ASP A 13 10.36 0.96 11.34
CA ASP A 13 9.02 1.24 11.40
C ASP A 13 8.66 2.21 10.44
N VAL A 14 9.56 3.04 10.10
CA VAL A 14 9.28 4.04 9.17
C VAL A 14 9.70 3.65 7.83
N THR A 15 9.62 2.43 7.51
CA THR A 15 9.95 1.95 6.20
C THR A 15 9.28 2.82 5.18
N PRO A 16 9.99 3.30 4.20
CA PRO A 16 9.39 4.14 3.17
C PRO A 16 8.25 3.39 2.51
N ALA A 17 7.21 4.12 2.17
CA ALA A 17 6.09 3.53 1.50
C ALA A 17 6.54 2.91 0.19
N GLY A 18 6.08 1.72 -0.08
CA GLY A 18 6.40 1.04 -1.31
C GLY A 18 5.18 0.86 -2.18
N PRO A 19 5.39 0.34 -3.39
CA PRO A 19 4.28 0.14 -4.31
C PRO A 19 3.18 -0.77 -3.74
N VAL A 20 3.57 -1.79 -2.99
CA VAL A 20 2.58 -2.71 -2.44
C VAL A 20 1.72 -2.02 -1.39
N ASP A 21 2.29 -1.08 -0.63
CA ASP A 21 1.53 -0.37 0.37
C ASP A 21 0.40 0.44 -0.27
N VAL A 22 0.69 1.12 -1.38
CA VAL A 22 -0.32 1.87 -2.08
C VAL A 22 -1.38 0.94 -2.64
N LEU A 23 -0.95 -0.16 -3.22
CA LEU A 23 -1.88 -1.11 -3.81
C LEU A 23 -2.80 -1.71 -2.76
N ALA A 24 -2.27 -2.01 -1.58
CA ALA A 24 -3.06 -2.57 -0.50
C ALA A 24 -4.15 -1.59 -0.04
N LEU A 25 -3.80 -0.31 0.08
CA LEU A 25 -4.77 0.66 0.51
C LEU A 25 -5.83 0.91 -0.56
N LEU A 26 -5.43 0.88 -1.83
CA LEU A 26 -6.41 0.97 -2.91
C LEU A 26 -7.35 -0.21 -2.88
N ALA A 27 -6.84 -1.40 -2.61
CA ALA A 27 -7.66 -2.60 -2.53
C ALA A 27 -8.66 -2.51 -1.38
N GLN A 28 -8.34 -1.73 -0.36
CA GLN A 28 -9.24 -1.51 0.76
C GLN A 28 -10.24 -0.39 0.48
N GLY A 29 -10.19 0.19 -0.71
CA GLY A 29 -11.15 1.22 -1.07
C GLY A 29 -10.72 2.65 -0.76
N GLN A 30 -9.46 2.83 -0.37
CA GLN A 30 -8.98 4.17 -0.03
C GLN A 30 -8.65 4.96 -1.29
N GLY A 31 -8.93 6.26 -1.25
CA GLY A 31 -8.54 7.12 -2.36
C GLY A 31 -7.13 7.64 -2.18
N PHE A 32 -6.57 8.22 -3.25
CA PHE A 32 -5.19 8.69 -3.21
C PHE A 32 -4.94 9.75 -2.15
N GLY A 33 -5.91 10.60 -1.87
CA GLY A 33 -5.74 11.60 -0.83
C GLY A 33 -5.52 10.98 0.53
N VAL A 34 -6.32 9.96 0.85
CA VAL A 34 -6.21 9.28 2.12
C VAL A 34 -4.93 8.46 2.17
N ILE A 35 -4.60 7.81 1.06
CA ILE A 35 -3.38 7.01 0.98
C ILE A 35 -2.16 7.87 1.22
N ALA A 36 -2.11 9.03 0.56
CA ALA A 36 -0.98 9.93 0.72
C ALA A 36 -0.85 10.38 2.16
N GLU A 37 -1.96 10.68 2.78
CA GLU A 37 -1.97 11.12 4.16
C GLU A 37 -1.48 10.01 5.09
N GLN A 38 -1.98 8.81 4.90
CA GLN A 38 -1.61 7.70 5.76
C GLN A 38 -0.15 7.30 5.61
N LEU A 39 0.37 7.40 4.41
CA LEU A 39 1.74 7.00 4.14
C LEU A 39 2.74 8.16 4.30
N GLY A 40 2.23 9.36 4.55
CA GLY A 40 3.11 10.51 4.72
C GLY A 40 3.81 10.92 3.45
N ILE A 41 3.14 10.77 2.32
CA ILE A 41 3.71 11.13 1.02
C ILE A 41 2.72 12.02 0.28
N THR A 42 3.13 12.53 -0.88
CA THR A 42 2.23 13.34 -1.68
C THR A 42 1.34 12.44 -2.54
N VAL A 43 0.24 12.99 -3.01
CA VAL A 43 -0.63 12.25 -3.92
C VAL A 43 0.15 11.86 -5.18
N ARG A 44 1.02 12.76 -5.64
CA ARG A 44 1.82 12.47 -6.81
C ARG A 44 2.72 11.26 -6.57
N ALA A 45 3.35 11.21 -5.40
CA ALA A 45 4.20 10.08 -5.06
C ALA A 45 3.39 8.80 -4.99
N ALA A 46 2.18 8.89 -4.42
CA ALA A 46 1.33 7.70 -4.33
C ALA A 46 0.98 7.17 -5.71
N ARG A 47 0.71 8.07 -6.65
CA ARG A 47 0.39 7.63 -8.01
C ARG A 47 1.59 7.00 -8.70
N LEU A 48 2.79 7.53 -8.44
CA LEU A 48 3.99 6.94 -9.01
C LEU A 48 4.25 5.55 -8.45
N LEU A 49 4.01 5.38 -7.16
CA LEU A 49 4.17 4.07 -6.54
C LEU A 49 3.17 3.07 -7.11
N LEU A 50 1.94 3.52 -7.36
CA LEU A 50 0.97 2.65 -7.99
C LEU A 50 1.45 2.22 -9.37
N ARG A 51 2.01 3.16 -10.13
CA ARG A 51 2.49 2.84 -11.45
C ARG A 51 3.59 1.80 -11.36
N GLU A 52 4.49 1.93 -10.38
CA GLU A 52 5.53 0.93 -10.19
C GLU A 52 4.93 -0.44 -9.90
N ALA A 53 3.90 -0.48 -9.05
CA ALA A 53 3.27 -1.75 -8.73
C ALA A 53 2.66 -2.37 -9.98
N MET A 54 2.00 -1.55 -10.80
CA MET A 54 1.38 -2.06 -12.01
C MET A 54 2.43 -2.58 -12.99
N ASP A 55 3.54 -1.86 -13.11
CA ASP A 55 4.61 -2.29 -14.01
C ASP A 55 5.21 -3.60 -13.52
N ASP A 56 5.46 -3.71 -12.23
CA ASP A 56 6.05 -4.92 -11.67
C ASP A 56 5.15 -6.14 -11.86
N LEU A 57 3.84 -5.94 -11.79
CA LEU A 57 2.90 -7.03 -11.94
C LEU A 57 2.50 -7.29 -13.38
N GLY A 58 2.85 -6.38 -14.27
CA GLY A 58 2.39 -6.49 -15.65
C GLY A 58 0.91 -6.21 -15.76
N ALA A 59 0.38 -5.38 -14.86
CA ALA A 59 -1.05 -5.13 -14.81
C ALA A 59 -1.47 -4.06 -15.80
N LYS A 60 -2.68 -4.17 -16.30
CA LYS A 60 -3.21 -3.24 -17.28
C LYS A 60 -3.94 -2.07 -16.66
N ASN A 61 -4.40 -2.24 -15.43
CA ASN A 61 -5.08 -1.18 -14.70
C ASN A 61 -5.08 -1.54 -13.23
N ILE A 62 -5.65 -0.67 -12.40
CA ILE A 62 -5.62 -0.87 -10.96
C ILE A 62 -6.34 -2.15 -10.55
N THR A 63 -7.49 -2.39 -11.12
CA THR A 63 -8.27 -3.59 -10.80
C THR A 63 -7.46 -4.85 -11.11
N HIS A 64 -6.81 -4.86 -12.26
CA HIS A 64 -5.99 -6.00 -12.66
C HIS A 64 -4.80 -6.14 -11.70
N ALA A 65 -4.22 -5.01 -11.29
CA ALA A 65 -3.09 -5.04 -10.38
C ALA A 65 -3.48 -5.66 -9.04
N VAL A 66 -4.64 -5.28 -8.50
CA VAL A 66 -5.12 -5.84 -7.25
C VAL A 66 -5.36 -7.34 -7.40
N ALA A 67 -6.00 -7.74 -8.50
CA ALA A 67 -6.27 -9.15 -8.73
C ALA A 67 -4.98 -9.95 -8.83
N LEU A 68 -3.98 -9.43 -9.54
CA LEU A 68 -2.71 -10.10 -9.68
C LEU A 68 -1.97 -10.18 -8.35
N ALA A 69 -2.04 -9.11 -7.56
CA ALA A 69 -1.38 -9.09 -6.27
C ALA A 69 -1.98 -10.14 -5.33
N ILE A 70 -3.28 -10.31 -5.39
CA ILE A 70 -3.94 -11.32 -4.59
C ILE A 70 -3.56 -12.71 -5.10
N ALA A 71 -3.60 -12.88 -6.41
CA ALA A 71 -3.30 -14.18 -7.00
C ALA A 71 -1.87 -14.63 -6.74
N THR A 72 -0.94 -13.69 -6.64
CA THR A 72 0.47 -14.02 -6.40
C THR A 72 0.85 -14.01 -4.94
N GLY A 73 -0.10 -13.71 -4.06
CA GLY A 73 0.18 -13.72 -2.63
C GLY A 73 0.77 -12.46 -2.06
N LEU A 74 0.90 -11.40 -2.87
CA LEU A 74 1.40 -10.13 -2.36
C LEU A 74 0.39 -9.48 -1.42
N LEU A 75 -0.90 -9.69 -1.68
CA LEU A 75 -1.96 -9.20 -0.81
C LEU A 75 -2.81 -10.39 -0.40
N PRO A 76 -3.35 -10.36 0.82
CA PRO A 76 -4.23 -11.45 1.25
C PRO A 76 -5.55 -11.37 0.51
N HIS A 77 -6.19 -12.52 0.32
CA HIS A 77 -7.42 -12.57 -0.46
C HIS A 77 -8.56 -11.79 0.18
N ASP A 78 -8.49 -11.51 1.47
CA ASP A 78 -9.53 -10.75 2.14
C ASP A 78 -9.15 -9.28 2.33
N ILE A 79 -8.17 -8.79 1.58
CA ILE A 79 -7.70 -7.41 1.74
C ILE A 79 -8.83 -6.40 1.61
N ALA A 80 -9.77 -6.64 0.72
CA ALA A 80 -10.84 -5.69 0.47
C ALA A 80 -11.78 -5.54 1.66
N THR A 81 -11.85 -6.54 2.52
CA THR A 81 -12.74 -6.51 3.66
C THR A 81 -12.03 -6.17 4.95
N ARG A 82 -10.73 -5.98 4.90
CA ARG A 82 -9.97 -5.69 6.11
C ARG A 82 -10.13 -4.31 6.64
N THR A 83 -10.69 -3.45 5.87
CA THR A 83 -10.85 -2.10 6.29
C THR A 83 -11.92 -2.04 7.29
N GLY A 84 -11.86 -2.20 8.15
CA GLY A 84 -12.83 -2.07 9.06
C GLY A 84 -14.20 -2.32 8.91
N ASP A 85 -14.35 -2.42 8.90
CA ASP A 85 -15.18 -2.52 9.25
C ASP A 85 -16.11 -2.95 8.99
N THR A 86 -16.14 -3.08 8.86
CA THR A 86 -16.83 -3.34 8.67
C THR A 86 -17.77 -3.56 8.45
N HIS A 87 -18.11 -3.63 8.51
CA HIS A 87 -19.00 -3.71 8.43
C HIS A 87 -19.78 -4.17 7.97
N VAL A 88 -19.81 -4.34 7.89
CA VAL A 88 -20.53 -4.66 7.47
C VAL A 88 -21.35 -5.07 7.25
N ARG A 89 -21.76 -5.11 7.27
CA ARG A 89 -22.55 -5.50 7.10
C ARG A 89 -23.08 -5.58 7.28
#